data_4db5ca9273e301852be720ebef23f19f
#
_entry.id   4db5ca9273e301852be720ebef23f19f
#
_cell.length_a   1.000
_cell.length_b   1.000
_cell.length_c   1.000
_cell.angle_alpha   90.00
_cell.angle_beta   90.00
_cell.angle_gamma   90.00
#
_symmetry.space_group_name_H-M   'P 1'
#
loop_
_entity.id
_entity.type
_entity.pdbx_description
1 polymer ?
#
loop_
_entity_poly.entity_id
_entity_poly.type
_entity_poly.pdbx_seq_one_letter_code
_entity_poly.pdbx_strand_id
1 'polypeptide(L)'
;GADLIVSGAGLPTDLPKYVGESDILLAPIVSTAKSANVILKYWDKKYHRIPDLVVIEGPLAGGHLGFHEEQLETYGIDAGAEDYVKCRTSYEKEIIAIMQVIHTFSEKYGKKIPVAMGGGIHDSESAARAFSLGADAIQVATRFVTTEECDADIRYKEAYLNARKEDIVIVKSPVGMPGRAILNPFMKKVKELGRIAPAHCFQCLKHCNPGTTPYCITQALINAAKGKIDDALLFCGAYAYQATHLETVKEVID
;
A
#
# COMPACT_ATOMS: atom_id res chain seq x y z
N GLY A 1 21.06 -5.76 11.23
CA GLY A 1 20.64 -5.42 9.89
C GLY A 1 19.22 -5.91 9.65
N ALA A 2 18.66 -5.62 8.47
CA ALA A 2 17.36 -6.15 8.10
C ALA A 2 17.54 -7.58 7.55
N ASP A 3 16.61 -8.48 7.86
CA ASP A 3 16.59 -9.85 7.34
C ASP A 3 15.77 -9.94 6.06
N LEU A 4 14.76 -9.07 5.90
CA LEU A 4 13.88 -8.97 4.74
C LEU A 4 13.65 -7.51 4.37
N ILE A 5 13.70 -7.19 3.07
CA ILE A 5 13.32 -5.89 2.53
C ILE A 5 12.06 -6.05 1.67
N VAL A 6 10.95 -5.46 2.13
CA VAL A 6 9.73 -5.29 1.33
C VAL A 6 9.79 -3.93 0.65
N SER A 7 9.68 -3.88 -0.67
CA SER A 7 9.86 -2.65 -1.45
C SER A 7 8.73 -2.42 -2.44
N GLY A 8 8.14 -1.23 -2.38
CA GLY A 8 7.03 -0.76 -3.22
C GLY A 8 7.13 0.72 -3.55
N ALA A 9 5.98 1.35 -3.85
CA ALA A 9 5.88 2.72 -4.36
C ALA A 9 6.70 2.94 -5.65
N GLY A 10 6.58 2.01 -6.56
CA GLY A 10 7.32 1.85 -7.80
C GLY A 10 8.00 0.49 -7.86
N LEU A 11 8.41 0.04 -9.06
CA LEU A 11 9.08 -1.24 -9.22
C LEU A 11 10.55 -1.15 -8.80
N PRO A 12 10.99 -1.93 -7.80
CA PRO A 12 12.36 -1.86 -7.26
C PRO A 12 13.35 -2.61 -8.15
N THR A 13 13.52 -2.17 -9.41
CA THR A 13 14.32 -2.86 -10.43
C THR A 13 15.75 -3.10 -10.00
N ASP A 14 16.37 -2.15 -9.30
CA ASP A 14 17.78 -2.22 -8.91
C ASP A 14 18.02 -2.71 -7.47
N LEU A 15 16.97 -3.11 -6.75
CA LEU A 15 17.10 -3.56 -5.36
C LEU A 15 18.13 -4.71 -5.17
N PRO A 16 18.19 -5.74 -6.04
CA PRO A 16 19.20 -6.79 -5.91
C PRO A 16 20.65 -6.28 -5.96
N LYS A 17 20.90 -5.19 -6.68
CA LYS A 17 22.24 -4.58 -6.77
C LYS A 17 22.71 -4.04 -5.41
N TYR A 18 21.80 -3.52 -4.59
CA TYR A 18 22.16 -2.88 -3.32
C TYR A 18 22.40 -3.88 -2.19
N VAL A 19 21.82 -5.07 -2.29
CA VAL A 19 22.03 -6.12 -1.28
C VAL A 19 23.19 -7.05 -1.65
N GLY A 20 23.59 -7.09 -2.93
CA GLY A 20 24.70 -7.91 -3.40
C GLY A 20 24.55 -9.39 -3.05
N GLU A 21 25.59 -9.97 -2.47
CA GLU A 21 25.68 -11.37 -2.03
C GLU A 21 25.22 -11.57 -0.57
N SER A 22 24.57 -10.57 0.05
CA SER A 22 24.06 -10.73 1.42
C SER A 22 22.87 -11.68 1.48
N ASP A 23 22.62 -12.27 2.65
CA ASP A 23 21.51 -13.18 2.92
C ASP A 23 20.14 -12.44 3.08
N ILE A 24 20.09 -11.14 2.78
CA ILE A 24 18.87 -10.33 2.89
C ILE A 24 17.85 -10.80 1.86
N LEU A 25 16.68 -11.18 2.37
CA LEU A 25 15.54 -11.57 1.55
C LEU A 25 14.88 -10.35 0.89
N LEU A 26 14.40 -10.52 -0.33
CA LEU A 26 13.82 -9.44 -1.12
C LEU A 26 12.38 -9.74 -1.53
N ALA A 27 11.48 -8.80 -1.22
CA ALA A 27 10.06 -8.88 -1.51
C ALA A 27 9.58 -7.63 -2.27
N PRO A 28 9.49 -7.66 -3.61
CA PRO A 28 8.88 -6.58 -4.37
C PRO A 28 7.36 -6.59 -4.18
N ILE A 29 6.75 -5.39 -4.14
CA ILE A 29 5.31 -5.21 -4.20
C ILE A 29 4.89 -5.05 -5.65
N VAL A 30 3.86 -5.80 -6.06
CA VAL A 30 3.25 -5.75 -7.39
C VAL A 30 1.73 -5.63 -7.27
N SER A 31 1.10 -4.96 -8.23
CA SER A 31 -0.35 -4.76 -8.23
C SER A 31 -1.04 -5.32 -9.47
N THR A 32 -0.28 -5.65 -10.52
CA THR A 32 -0.78 -6.20 -11.79
C THR A 32 0.12 -7.29 -12.33
N ALA A 33 -0.41 -8.17 -13.18
CA ALA A 33 0.36 -9.19 -13.89
C ALA A 33 1.47 -8.56 -14.75
N LYS A 34 1.20 -7.39 -15.32
CA LYS A 34 2.21 -6.62 -16.06
C LYS A 34 3.37 -6.21 -15.16
N SER A 35 3.11 -5.64 -13.98
CA SER A 35 4.16 -5.24 -13.03
C SER A 35 4.95 -6.44 -12.51
N ALA A 36 4.27 -7.55 -12.18
CA ALA A 36 4.90 -8.80 -11.79
C ALA A 36 5.85 -9.33 -12.88
N ASN A 37 5.36 -9.40 -14.11
CA ASN A 37 6.17 -9.87 -15.23
C ASN A 37 7.38 -8.97 -15.52
N VAL A 38 7.22 -7.64 -15.40
CA VAL A 38 8.33 -6.69 -15.60
C VAL A 38 9.41 -6.91 -14.55
N ILE A 39 9.06 -6.94 -13.27
CA ILE A 39 10.05 -7.02 -12.19
C ILE A 39 10.77 -8.39 -12.18
N LEU A 40 10.01 -9.49 -12.33
CA LEU A 40 10.56 -10.83 -12.34
C LEU A 40 11.49 -11.06 -13.53
N LYS A 41 11.09 -10.64 -14.74
CA LYS A 41 11.96 -10.69 -15.94
C LYS A 41 13.19 -9.83 -15.79
N TYR A 42 13.08 -8.66 -15.18
CA TYR A 42 14.22 -7.75 -15.03
C TYR A 42 15.26 -8.33 -14.08
N TRP A 43 14.82 -8.84 -12.90
CA TRP A 43 15.71 -9.45 -11.94
C TRP A 43 16.34 -10.74 -12.47
N ASP A 44 15.54 -11.58 -13.15
CA ASP A 44 16.05 -12.79 -13.82
C ASP A 44 17.15 -12.49 -14.83
N LYS A 45 16.91 -11.53 -15.74
CA LYS A 45 17.87 -11.22 -16.82
C LYS A 45 19.12 -10.50 -16.35
N LYS A 46 18.96 -9.56 -15.40
CA LYS A 46 20.06 -8.68 -14.99
C LYS A 46 20.86 -9.20 -13.82
N TYR A 47 20.20 -9.88 -12.90
CA TYR A 47 20.79 -10.30 -11.62
C TYR A 47 20.80 -11.82 -11.42
N HIS A 48 20.22 -12.58 -12.36
CA HIS A 48 20.04 -14.03 -12.24
C HIS A 48 19.42 -14.44 -10.89
N ARG A 49 18.48 -13.64 -10.42
CA ARG A 49 17.81 -13.77 -9.12
C ARG A 49 16.29 -13.67 -9.29
N ILE A 50 15.55 -14.38 -8.46
CA ILE A 50 14.11 -14.24 -8.27
C ILE A 50 13.83 -13.67 -6.88
N PRO A 51 12.65 -13.06 -6.64
CA PRO A 51 12.23 -12.66 -5.31
C PRO A 51 12.17 -13.85 -4.33
N ASP A 52 12.41 -13.56 -3.05
CA ASP A 52 12.24 -14.53 -1.96
C ASP A 52 10.79 -14.57 -1.46
N LEU A 53 10.03 -13.50 -1.71
CA LEU A 53 8.60 -13.33 -1.48
C LEU A 53 8.09 -12.32 -2.51
N VAL A 54 6.83 -12.43 -2.96
CA VAL A 54 6.15 -11.36 -3.69
C VAL A 54 4.96 -10.89 -2.87
N VAL A 55 4.80 -9.56 -2.73
CA VAL A 55 3.60 -8.98 -2.14
C VAL A 55 2.67 -8.53 -3.25
N ILE A 56 1.45 -9.08 -3.31
CA ILE A 56 0.39 -8.60 -4.19
C ILE A 56 -0.43 -7.57 -3.43
N GLU A 57 -0.35 -6.31 -3.87
CA GLU A 57 -1.11 -5.22 -3.28
C GLU A 57 -2.33 -4.88 -4.12
N GLY A 58 -3.51 -5.10 -3.53
CA GLY A 58 -4.80 -4.86 -4.18
C GLY A 58 -5.24 -3.38 -4.20
N PRO A 59 -6.26 -3.06 -5.01
CA PRO A 59 -6.74 -1.69 -5.19
C PRO A 59 -7.40 -1.08 -3.94
N LEU A 60 -7.71 -1.89 -2.93
CA LEU A 60 -8.28 -1.46 -1.64
C LEU A 60 -7.21 -1.18 -0.57
N ALA A 61 -5.93 -1.22 -0.94
CA ALA A 61 -4.83 -0.88 -0.04
C ALA A 61 -4.86 0.59 0.38
N GLY A 62 -4.11 0.87 1.44
CA GLY A 62 -3.84 2.23 1.91
C GLY A 62 -2.51 2.76 1.40
N GLY A 63 -2.28 4.06 1.54
CA GLY A 63 -1.06 4.67 1.04
C GLY A 63 -1.01 4.79 -0.47
N HIS A 64 0.18 4.72 -1.03
CA HIS A 64 0.36 4.79 -2.48
C HIS A 64 -0.15 3.52 -3.15
N LEU A 65 -0.86 3.69 -4.25
CA LEU A 65 -1.47 2.60 -4.99
C LEU A 65 -0.71 2.35 -6.29
N GLY A 66 -0.34 1.10 -6.55
CA GLY A 66 0.38 0.66 -7.74
C GLY A 66 -0.49 0.57 -9.01
N PHE A 67 -1.49 1.44 -9.13
CA PHE A 67 -2.48 1.48 -10.20
C PHE A 67 -2.54 2.87 -10.83
N HIS A 68 -2.95 2.95 -12.09
CA HIS A 68 -3.42 4.19 -12.71
C HIS A 68 -4.88 4.47 -12.29
N GLU A 69 -5.32 5.72 -12.35
CA GLU A 69 -6.68 6.11 -11.95
C GLU A 69 -7.75 5.29 -12.70
N GLU A 70 -7.61 5.10 -14.01
CA GLU A 70 -8.50 4.28 -14.84
C GLU A 70 -8.59 2.81 -14.41
N GLN A 71 -7.49 2.25 -13.91
CA GLN A 71 -7.48 0.88 -13.38
C GLN A 71 -8.20 0.81 -12.02
N LEU A 72 -8.04 1.83 -11.21
CA LEU A 72 -8.77 1.94 -9.97
C LEU A 72 -10.28 2.01 -10.21
N GLU A 73 -10.76 2.75 -11.21
CA GLU A 73 -12.17 2.76 -11.65
C GLU A 73 -12.64 1.36 -12.07
N THR A 74 -11.80 0.63 -12.83
CA THR A 74 -12.11 -0.73 -13.30
C THR A 74 -12.23 -1.73 -12.16
N TYR A 75 -11.38 -1.63 -11.13
CA TYR A 75 -11.35 -2.56 -10.00
C TYR A 75 -12.25 -2.14 -8.84
N GLY A 76 -13.01 -1.06 -8.98
CA GLY A 76 -13.96 -0.58 -7.99
C GLY A 76 -13.32 0.07 -6.78
N ILE A 77 -12.98 1.32 -6.93
CA ILE A 77 -12.37 2.15 -5.88
C ILE A 77 -13.32 2.43 -4.74
N ASP A 78 -14.60 2.54 -5.05
CA ASP A 78 -15.61 2.86 -4.05
C ASP A 78 -16.03 1.59 -3.32
N ALA A 79 -15.50 1.44 -2.09
CA ALA A 79 -16.00 0.47 -1.11
C ALA A 79 -17.51 0.62 -0.82
N GLY A 80 -18.23 1.43 -1.58
CA GLY A 80 -19.63 1.76 -1.50
C GLY A 80 -20.46 1.44 -2.72
N ALA A 81 -19.85 1.07 -3.81
CA ALA A 81 -20.60 0.76 -5.01
C ALA A 81 -21.45 -0.50 -4.82
N GLU A 82 -22.69 -0.45 -5.30
CA GLU A 82 -23.56 -1.64 -5.44
C GLU A 82 -22.88 -2.74 -6.28
N ASP A 83 -21.87 -2.36 -7.07
CA ASP A 83 -21.02 -3.22 -7.90
C ASP A 83 -19.78 -3.80 -7.18
N TYR A 84 -19.68 -3.72 -5.84
CA TYR A 84 -18.51 -4.23 -5.09
C TYR A 84 -18.14 -5.68 -5.45
N VAL A 85 -19.12 -6.56 -5.59
CA VAL A 85 -18.90 -7.97 -5.96
C VAL A 85 -18.28 -8.09 -7.35
N LYS A 86 -18.73 -7.28 -8.31
CA LYS A 86 -18.20 -7.27 -9.68
C LYS A 86 -16.76 -6.78 -9.75
N CYS A 87 -16.45 -5.74 -9.00
CA CYS A 87 -15.11 -5.15 -8.92
C CYS A 87 -14.13 -6.09 -8.22
N ARG A 88 -14.53 -6.71 -7.12
CA ARG A 88 -13.78 -7.76 -6.42
C ARG A 88 -13.45 -8.90 -7.39
N THR A 89 -14.44 -9.42 -8.11
CA THR A 89 -14.25 -10.50 -9.10
C THR A 89 -13.32 -10.08 -10.24
N SER A 90 -13.35 -8.81 -10.65
CA SER A 90 -12.45 -8.28 -11.67
C SER A 90 -10.99 -8.31 -11.20
N TYR A 91 -10.69 -7.87 -9.98
CA TYR A 91 -9.33 -7.90 -9.45
C TYR A 91 -8.86 -9.31 -9.09
N GLU A 92 -9.73 -10.22 -8.69
CA GLU A 92 -9.39 -11.63 -8.47
C GLU A 92 -8.86 -12.29 -9.75
N LYS A 93 -9.35 -11.92 -10.93
CA LYS A 93 -8.78 -12.37 -12.21
C LYS A 93 -7.35 -11.88 -12.41
N GLU A 94 -7.08 -10.64 -12.01
CA GLU A 94 -5.73 -10.08 -12.04
C GLU A 94 -4.80 -10.80 -11.07
N ILE A 95 -5.26 -11.12 -9.85
CA ILE A 95 -4.52 -11.95 -8.88
C ILE A 95 -4.13 -13.30 -9.49
N ILE A 96 -5.08 -13.98 -10.14
CA ILE A 96 -4.81 -15.27 -10.80
C ILE A 96 -3.73 -15.10 -11.89
N ALA A 97 -3.81 -14.04 -12.69
CA ALA A 97 -2.80 -13.75 -13.70
C ALA A 97 -1.42 -13.44 -13.10
N ILE A 98 -1.36 -12.71 -11.97
CA ILE A 98 -0.11 -12.48 -11.22
C ILE A 98 0.46 -13.81 -10.73
N MET A 99 -0.37 -14.67 -10.13
CA MET A 99 0.04 -15.98 -9.63
C MET A 99 0.62 -16.88 -10.75
N GLN A 100 0.04 -16.84 -11.96
CA GLN A 100 0.56 -17.57 -13.13
C GLN A 100 1.94 -17.07 -13.53
N VAL A 101 2.17 -15.76 -13.52
CA VAL A 101 3.51 -15.18 -13.77
C VAL A 101 4.50 -15.66 -12.72
N ILE A 102 4.17 -15.59 -11.44
CA ILE A 102 5.04 -16.03 -10.35
C ILE A 102 5.35 -17.52 -10.47
N HIS A 103 4.36 -18.35 -10.79
CA HIS A 103 4.52 -19.80 -10.98
C HIS A 103 5.51 -20.12 -12.10
N THR A 104 5.43 -19.41 -13.24
CA THR A 104 6.39 -19.59 -14.35
C THR A 104 7.84 -19.41 -13.91
N PHE A 105 8.12 -18.41 -13.06
CA PHE A 105 9.48 -18.19 -12.55
C PHE A 105 9.85 -19.19 -11.44
N SER A 106 8.89 -19.60 -10.61
CA SER A 106 9.09 -20.68 -9.62
C SER A 106 9.52 -21.97 -10.29
N GLU A 107 8.85 -22.37 -11.37
CA GLU A 107 9.21 -23.56 -12.16
C GLU A 107 10.59 -23.40 -12.81
N LYS A 108 10.85 -22.26 -13.45
CA LYS A 108 12.14 -21.99 -14.10
C LYS A 108 13.33 -22.15 -13.14
N TYR A 109 13.18 -21.74 -11.90
CA TYR A 109 14.24 -21.79 -10.88
C TYR A 109 14.17 -23.01 -9.98
N GLY A 110 13.14 -23.87 -10.11
CA GLY A 110 12.92 -25.02 -9.23
C GLY A 110 12.73 -24.62 -7.76
N LYS A 111 12.30 -23.39 -7.48
CA LYS A 111 12.13 -22.82 -6.14
C LYS A 111 10.78 -22.13 -6.05
N LYS A 112 9.95 -22.51 -5.05
CA LYS A 112 8.70 -21.79 -4.77
C LYS A 112 9.01 -20.33 -4.40
N ILE A 113 8.29 -19.38 -5.02
CA ILE A 113 8.22 -18.00 -4.60
C ILE A 113 6.95 -17.82 -3.77
N PRO A 114 7.03 -17.67 -2.44
CA PRO A 114 5.86 -17.41 -1.61
C PRO A 114 5.18 -16.10 -2.00
N VAL A 115 3.87 -16.01 -1.68
CA VAL A 115 3.06 -14.83 -1.99
C VAL A 115 2.36 -14.34 -0.74
N ALA A 116 2.53 -13.06 -0.42
CA ALA A 116 1.69 -12.35 0.54
C ALA A 116 0.67 -11.50 -0.21
N MET A 117 -0.57 -11.44 0.27
CA MET A 117 -1.60 -10.55 -0.28
C MET A 117 -1.95 -9.45 0.72
N GLY A 118 -2.10 -8.21 0.22
CA GLY A 118 -2.51 -7.03 0.98
C GLY A 118 -3.54 -6.20 0.23
N GLY A 119 -4.18 -5.29 0.94
CA GLY A 119 -5.19 -4.40 0.40
C GLY A 119 -6.62 -4.94 0.53
N GLY A 120 -7.40 -4.31 1.41
CA GLY A 120 -8.78 -4.68 1.69
C GLY A 120 -8.97 -5.85 2.65
N ILE A 121 -7.90 -6.35 3.26
CA ILE A 121 -7.98 -7.38 4.30
C ILE A 121 -8.20 -6.69 5.64
N HIS A 122 -9.36 -6.92 6.26
CA HIS A 122 -9.80 -6.21 7.47
C HIS A 122 -10.55 -7.09 8.46
N ASP A 123 -10.89 -8.32 8.07
CA ASP A 123 -11.58 -9.32 8.87
C ASP A 123 -11.17 -10.74 8.47
N SER A 124 -11.67 -11.73 9.20
CA SER A 124 -11.38 -13.15 8.96
C SER A 124 -11.89 -13.65 7.61
N GLU A 125 -13.01 -13.11 7.09
CA GLU A 125 -13.56 -13.50 5.78
C GLU A 125 -12.63 -13.06 4.66
N SER A 126 -12.20 -11.80 4.66
CA SER A 126 -11.25 -11.26 3.67
C SER A 126 -9.88 -11.94 3.75
N ALA A 127 -9.42 -12.29 4.96
CA ALA A 127 -8.21 -13.09 5.16
C ALA A 127 -8.35 -14.51 4.58
N ALA A 128 -9.43 -15.22 4.91
CA ALA A 128 -9.71 -16.54 4.36
C ALA A 128 -9.83 -16.52 2.83
N ARG A 129 -10.41 -15.44 2.27
CA ARG A 129 -10.49 -15.27 0.83
C ARG A 129 -9.11 -15.11 0.19
N ALA A 130 -8.19 -14.33 0.79
CA ALA A 130 -6.82 -14.21 0.29
C ALA A 130 -6.11 -15.57 0.25
N PHE A 131 -6.22 -16.37 1.31
CA PHE A 131 -5.66 -17.73 1.34
C PHE A 131 -6.31 -18.65 0.29
N SER A 132 -7.62 -18.55 0.07
CA SER A 132 -8.32 -19.34 -0.96
C SER A 132 -7.89 -19.00 -2.39
N LEU A 133 -7.35 -17.79 -2.61
CA LEU A 133 -6.77 -17.35 -3.88
C LEU A 133 -5.29 -17.75 -4.03
N GLY A 134 -4.71 -18.43 -3.05
CA GLY A 134 -3.35 -18.97 -3.09
C GLY A 134 -2.29 -18.15 -2.36
N ALA A 135 -2.68 -17.21 -1.49
CA ALA A 135 -1.72 -16.53 -0.62
C ALA A 135 -1.08 -17.52 0.37
N ASP A 136 0.22 -17.36 0.61
CA ASP A 136 0.95 -18.02 1.69
C ASP A 136 0.93 -17.18 2.98
N ALA A 137 0.69 -15.87 2.85
CA ALA A 137 0.61 -14.90 3.94
C ALA A 137 -0.32 -13.73 3.58
N ILE A 138 -0.69 -12.93 4.57
CA ILE A 138 -1.41 -11.68 4.38
C ILE A 138 -0.61 -10.49 4.92
N GLN A 139 -0.79 -9.31 4.30
CA GLN A 139 -0.22 -8.04 4.76
C GLN A 139 -1.36 -7.13 5.20
N VAL A 140 -1.39 -6.77 6.47
CA VAL A 140 -2.41 -5.92 7.08
C VAL A 140 -1.74 -4.76 7.81
N ALA A 141 -2.23 -3.54 7.64
CA ALA A 141 -1.69 -2.35 8.28
C ALA A 141 -2.77 -1.52 8.98
N THR A 142 -3.83 -1.14 8.26
CA THR A 142 -4.84 -0.19 8.74
C THR A 142 -5.50 -0.60 10.05
N ARG A 143 -5.77 -1.90 10.23
CA ARG A 143 -6.34 -2.45 11.48
C ARG A 143 -5.43 -2.22 12.70
N PHE A 144 -4.11 -2.23 12.49
CA PHE A 144 -3.14 -2.04 13.58
C PHE A 144 -2.90 -0.57 13.96
N VAL A 145 -3.38 0.39 13.14
CA VAL A 145 -3.31 1.81 13.49
C VAL A 145 -4.17 2.13 14.71
N THR A 146 -5.34 1.52 14.84
CA THR A 146 -6.27 1.71 15.93
C THR A 146 -6.06 0.70 17.06
N THR A 147 -4.81 0.27 17.30
CA THR A 147 -4.47 -0.57 18.44
C THR A 147 -3.84 0.24 19.57
N GLU A 148 -3.94 -0.29 20.81
CA GLU A 148 -3.30 0.31 21.97
C GLU A 148 -1.79 0.38 21.82
N GLU A 149 -1.18 -0.66 21.20
CA GLU A 149 0.26 -0.82 21.03
C GLU A 149 0.83 0.07 19.90
N CYS A 150 0.00 0.62 19.00
CA CYS A 150 0.46 1.58 18.01
C CYS A 150 1.01 2.82 18.73
N ASP A 151 2.26 3.19 18.46
CA ASP A 151 2.99 4.27 19.11
C ASP A 151 2.72 5.67 18.53
N ALA A 152 1.83 5.78 17.53
CA ALA A 152 1.38 7.07 17.02
C ALA A 152 0.57 7.83 18.08
N ASP A 153 0.63 9.17 18.00
CA ASP A 153 -0.16 10.05 18.88
C ASP A 153 -1.65 9.66 18.87
N ILE A 154 -2.31 9.73 20.01
CA ILE A 154 -3.72 9.33 20.15
C ILE A 154 -4.64 10.02 19.14
N ARG A 155 -4.38 11.29 18.79
CA ARG A 155 -5.15 12.05 17.79
C ARG A 155 -5.05 11.45 16.38
N TYR A 156 -3.94 10.76 16.06
CA TYR A 156 -3.83 9.99 14.83
C TYR A 156 -4.83 8.83 14.81
N LYS A 157 -4.89 8.06 15.90
CA LYS A 157 -5.83 6.93 16.08
C LYS A 157 -7.28 7.43 16.06
N GLU A 158 -7.58 8.51 16.79
CA GLU A 158 -8.91 9.14 16.83
C GLU A 158 -9.37 9.60 15.44
N ALA A 159 -8.46 10.07 14.58
CA ALA A 159 -8.82 10.44 13.22
C ALA A 159 -9.32 9.24 12.40
N TYR A 160 -8.83 8.04 12.66
CA TYR A 160 -9.35 6.82 12.03
C TYR A 160 -10.68 6.41 12.64
N LEU A 161 -10.83 6.45 13.98
CA LEU A 161 -12.06 6.08 14.68
C LEU A 161 -13.25 7.01 14.33
N ASN A 162 -12.96 8.25 13.98
CA ASN A 162 -13.95 9.26 13.59
C ASN A 162 -14.20 9.34 12.09
N ALA A 163 -13.39 8.62 11.27
CA ALA A 163 -13.53 8.63 9.82
C ALA A 163 -14.82 7.92 9.40
N ARG A 164 -15.56 8.53 8.47
CA ARG A 164 -16.69 7.92 7.80
C ARG A 164 -16.26 7.36 6.45
N LYS A 165 -17.11 6.54 5.85
CA LYS A 165 -16.86 5.94 4.54
C LYS A 165 -16.58 6.98 3.46
N GLU A 166 -17.35 8.05 3.44
CA GLU A 166 -17.20 9.18 2.51
C GLU A 166 -15.93 10.02 2.73
N ASP A 167 -15.28 9.87 3.89
CA ASP A 167 -13.99 10.52 4.17
C ASP A 167 -12.79 9.73 3.61
N ILE A 168 -12.99 8.49 3.16
CA ILE A 168 -11.92 7.68 2.57
C ILE A 168 -11.84 7.96 1.07
N VAL A 169 -10.79 8.66 0.65
CA VAL A 169 -10.67 9.18 -0.72
C VAL A 169 -9.33 8.82 -1.38
N ILE A 170 -9.33 8.86 -2.71
CA ILE A 170 -8.08 8.82 -3.48
C ILE A 170 -7.54 10.25 -3.58
N VAL A 171 -6.28 10.41 -3.23
CA VAL A 171 -5.55 11.68 -3.26
C VAL A 171 -4.36 11.60 -4.20
N LYS A 172 -4.01 12.76 -4.78
CA LYS A 172 -2.80 12.89 -5.60
C LYS A 172 -1.59 13.10 -4.69
N SER A 173 -0.65 12.16 -4.73
CA SER A 173 0.56 12.24 -3.91
C SER A 173 1.68 13.02 -4.62
N PRO A 174 2.54 13.74 -3.86
CA PRO A 174 3.75 14.36 -4.39
C PRO A 174 4.72 13.42 -5.09
N VAL A 175 4.63 12.12 -4.86
CA VAL A 175 5.47 11.11 -5.55
C VAL A 175 4.95 10.72 -6.93
N GLY A 176 3.81 11.31 -7.38
CA GLY A 176 3.25 11.05 -8.71
C GLY A 176 2.36 9.80 -8.81
N MET A 177 2.04 9.16 -7.69
CA MET A 177 1.13 8.02 -7.62
C MET A 177 -0.18 8.42 -6.94
N PRO A 178 -1.33 7.81 -7.28
CA PRO A 178 -2.53 7.95 -6.47
C PRO A 178 -2.29 7.33 -5.09
N GLY A 179 -2.94 7.86 -4.07
CA GLY A 179 -2.88 7.32 -2.71
C GLY A 179 -4.25 7.32 -2.05
N ARG A 180 -4.52 6.39 -1.14
CA ARG A 180 -5.76 6.40 -0.36
C ARG A 180 -5.49 6.97 1.02
N ALA A 181 -6.32 7.95 1.40
CA ALA A 181 -6.17 8.69 2.65
C ALA A 181 -7.52 9.14 3.20
N ILE A 182 -7.53 9.56 4.47
CA ILE A 182 -8.66 10.24 5.09
C ILE A 182 -8.69 11.70 4.60
N LEU A 183 -9.85 12.17 4.15
CA LEU A 183 -10.12 13.55 3.75
C LEU A 183 -10.25 14.45 4.98
N ASN A 184 -9.14 14.69 5.66
CA ASN A 184 -9.02 15.57 6.82
C ASN A 184 -8.93 17.06 6.40
N PRO A 185 -8.87 18.03 7.35
CA PRO A 185 -8.76 19.46 7.04
C PRO A 185 -7.57 19.78 6.14
N PHE A 186 -6.41 19.13 6.33
CA PHE A 186 -5.23 19.32 5.48
C PHE A 186 -5.50 18.95 4.02
N MET A 187 -6.07 17.77 3.76
CA MET A 187 -6.34 17.33 2.40
C MET A 187 -7.46 18.14 1.72
N LYS A 188 -8.45 18.63 2.48
CA LYS A 188 -9.45 19.60 2.00
C LYS A 188 -8.75 20.87 1.54
N LYS A 189 -7.87 21.43 2.38
CA LYS A 189 -7.09 22.63 2.05
C LYS A 189 -6.17 22.45 0.84
N VAL A 190 -5.52 21.27 0.72
CA VAL A 190 -4.71 20.94 -0.48
C VAL A 190 -5.57 20.93 -1.73
N LYS A 191 -6.77 20.33 -1.65
CA LYS A 191 -7.73 20.25 -2.76
C LYS A 191 -8.23 21.63 -3.19
N GLU A 192 -8.54 22.51 -2.24
CA GLU A 192 -9.04 23.87 -2.48
C GLU A 192 -7.96 24.81 -3.05
N LEU A 193 -6.76 24.79 -2.47
CA LEU A 193 -5.67 25.70 -2.84
C LEU A 193 -4.80 25.15 -3.98
N GLY A 194 -4.92 23.85 -4.30
CA GLY A 194 -4.06 23.16 -5.25
C GLY A 194 -2.64 22.92 -4.72
N ARG A 195 -2.16 23.76 -3.81
CA ARG A 195 -0.80 23.68 -3.25
C ARG A 195 -0.68 24.33 -1.89
N ILE A 196 0.07 23.65 -0.99
CA ILE A 196 0.57 24.23 0.29
C ILE A 196 2.09 24.20 0.20
N ALA A 197 2.70 25.38 0.09
CA ALA A 197 4.15 25.51 -0.06
C ALA A 197 4.89 24.88 1.14
N PRO A 198 5.90 24.01 0.90
CA PRO A 198 6.73 23.50 1.98
C PRO A 198 7.47 24.59 2.71
N ALA A 199 7.41 24.63 4.04
CA ALA A 199 8.20 25.54 4.86
C ALA A 199 9.69 25.13 4.91
N HIS A 200 9.95 23.81 4.77
CA HIS A 200 11.28 23.22 4.78
C HIS A 200 11.35 22.06 3.78
N CYS A 201 12.50 21.88 3.13
CA CYS A 201 12.74 20.74 2.24
C CYS A 201 13.66 19.72 2.93
N PHE A 202 13.18 18.48 3.04
CA PHE A 202 13.93 17.35 3.63
C PHE A 202 14.86 16.64 2.64
N GLN A 203 14.84 17.04 1.35
CA GLN A 203 15.61 16.38 0.28
C GLN A 203 15.36 14.84 0.21
N CYS A 204 14.13 14.43 0.54
CA CYS A 204 13.74 13.04 0.71
C CYS A 204 13.46 12.31 -0.61
N LEU A 205 13.15 13.03 -1.69
CA LEU A 205 12.79 12.47 -2.99
C LEU A 205 13.66 13.08 -4.10
N LYS A 206 14.30 12.23 -4.88
CA LYS A 206 15.23 12.64 -5.97
C LYS A 206 14.60 13.58 -7.00
N HIS A 207 13.32 13.39 -7.33
CA HIS A 207 12.62 14.14 -8.38
C HIS A 207 11.60 15.15 -7.83
N CYS A 208 11.57 15.38 -6.52
CA CYS A 208 10.68 16.39 -5.92
C CYS A 208 11.24 17.80 -6.14
N ASN A 209 10.39 18.66 -6.67
CA ASN A 209 10.68 20.09 -6.74
C ASN A 209 9.85 20.83 -5.67
N PRO A 210 10.47 21.37 -4.62
CA PRO A 210 9.77 22.11 -3.56
C PRO A 210 8.98 23.32 -4.06
N GLY A 211 9.37 23.89 -5.21
CA GLY A 211 8.68 25.02 -5.84
C GLY A 211 7.33 24.68 -6.47
N THR A 212 7.13 23.43 -6.88
CA THR A 212 5.94 22.99 -7.63
C THR A 212 5.16 21.84 -6.99
N THR A 213 5.74 21.15 -5.99
CA THR A 213 5.06 20.05 -5.29
C THR A 213 3.78 20.52 -4.61
N PRO A 214 2.68 19.77 -4.63
CA PRO A 214 1.43 20.17 -3.99
C PRO A 214 1.58 20.35 -2.47
N TYR A 215 2.42 19.59 -1.81
CA TYR A 215 2.80 19.72 -0.39
C TYR A 215 4.05 18.88 -0.10
N CYS A 216 4.67 19.06 1.06
CA CYS A 216 5.77 18.21 1.51
C CYS A 216 5.22 16.94 2.14
N ILE A 217 5.34 15.79 1.46
CA ILE A 217 4.83 14.51 1.97
C ILE A 217 5.53 14.09 3.26
N THR A 218 6.85 14.26 3.36
CA THR A 218 7.61 13.90 4.57
C THR A 218 7.12 14.69 5.79
N GLN A 219 6.91 16.01 5.64
CA GLN A 219 6.38 16.83 6.73
C GLN A 219 4.96 16.39 7.11
N ALA A 220 4.10 16.13 6.12
CA ALA A 220 2.72 15.72 6.37
C ALA A 220 2.63 14.36 7.09
N LEU A 221 3.52 13.40 6.77
CA LEU A 221 3.60 12.11 7.47
C LEU A 221 4.17 12.25 8.89
N ILE A 222 5.19 13.10 9.09
CA ILE A 222 5.72 13.42 10.43
C ILE A 222 4.63 14.08 11.29
N ASN A 223 3.86 14.99 10.70
CA ASN A 223 2.75 15.65 11.40
C ASN A 223 1.69 14.64 11.81
N ALA A 224 1.37 13.65 10.96
CA ALA A 224 0.46 12.57 11.28
C ALA A 224 0.90 11.81 12.54
N ALA A 225 2.12 11.28 12.54
CA ALA A 225 2.66 10.54 13.68
C ALA A 225 2.68 11.36 14.99
N LYS A 226 2.84 12.69 14.88
CA LYS A 226 2.84 13.63 16.00
C LYS A 226 1.45 14.16 16.37
N GLY A 227 0.38 13.66 15.78
CA GLY A 227 -0.99 14.07 16.04
C GLY A 227 -1.34 15.50 15.61
N LYS A 228 -0.58 16.10 14.69
CA LYS A 228 -0.90 17.40 14.08
C LYS A 228 -1.84 17.22 12.89
N ILE A 229 -3.05 16.77 13.16
CA ILE A 229 -4.00 16.22 12.18
C ILE A 229 -4.42 17.25 11.13
N ASP A 230 -4.49 18.54 11.48
CA ASP A 230 -4.87 19.62 10.56
C ASP A 230 -3.78 19.97 9.52
N ASP A 231 -2.56 19.44 9.70
CA ASP A 231 -1.42 19.61 8.79
C ASP A 231 -0.83 18.25 8.36
N ALA A 232 -1.62 17.17 8.44
CA ALA A 232 -1.17 15.80 8.29
C ALA A 232 -1.76 15.09 7.08
N LEU A 233 -0.99 14.20 6.46
CA LEU A 233 -1.49 13.20 5.52
C LEU A 233 -1.74 11.89 6.28
N LEU A 234 -2.98 11.43 6.28
CA LEU A 234 -3.42 10.22 6.97
C LEU A 234 -3.72 9.13 5.94
N PHE A 235 -2.71 8.39 5.53
CA PHE A 235 -2.89 7.25 4.64
C PHE A 235 -3.65 6.12 5.33
N CYS A 236 -4.62 5.52 4.65
CA CYS A 236 -5.44 4.43 5.20
C CYS A 236 -5.95 3.50 4.11
N GLY A 237 -6.28 2.27 4.44
CA GLY A 237 -6.99 1.33 3.57
C GLY A 237 -8.46 1.69 3.38
N ALA A 238 -9.11 1.07 2.41
CA ALA A 238 -10.50 1.36 2.05
C ALA A 238 -11.51 1.17 3.20
N TYR A 239 -11.19 0.30 4.15
CA TYR A 239 -12.06 -0.05 5.28
C TYR A 239 -11.65 0.61 6.61
N ALA A 240 -10.81 1.66 6.58
CA ALA A 240 -10.39 2.37 7.79
C ALA A 240 -11.57 2.88 8.65
N TYR A 241 -12.66 3.28 8.00
CA TYR A 241 -13.89 3.77 8.64
C TYR A 241 -14.64 2.72 9.48
N GLN A 242 -14.26 1.45 9.40
CA GLN A 242 -14.89 0.37 10.18
C GLN A 242 -14.32 0.24 11.60
N ALA A 243 -13.19 0.88 11.89
CA ALA A 243 -12.68 0.94 13.25
C ALA A 243 -13.60 1.80 14.13
N THR A 244 -14.09 1.25 15.23
CA THR A 244 -15.06 1.91 16.13
C THR A 244 -14.50 2.19 17.52
N HIS A 245 -13.42 1.54 17.90
CA HIS A 245 -12.75 1.70 19.20
C HIS A 245 -11.29 1.25 19.09
N LEU A 246 -10.49 1.54 20.11
CA LEU A 246 -9.15 0.99 20.22
C LEU A 246 -9.24 -0.48 20.62
N GLU A 247 -8.43 -1.30 19.94
CA GLU A 247 -8.28 -2.73 20.21
C GLU A 247 -6.84 -3.01 20.63
N THR A 248 -6.58 -4.15 21.23
CA THR A 248 -5.22 -4.66 21.35
C THR A 248 -4.80 -5.37 20.06
N VAL A 249 -3.50 -5.47 19.79
CA VAL A 249 -2.97 -6.29 18.68
C VAL A 249 -3.49 -7.72 18.77
N LYS A 250 -3.63 -8.26 19.98
CA LYS A 250 -4.18 -9.60 20.21
C LYS A 250 -5.63 -9.72 19.69
N GLU A 251 -6.49 -8.76 20.01
CA GLU A 251 -7.90 -8.76 19.55
C GLU A 251 -8.01 -8.63 18.04
N VAL A 252 -7.09 -7.92 17.39
CA VAL A 252 -7.05 -7.82 15.92
C VAL A 252 -6.62 -9.13 15.25
N ILE A 253 -5.82 -9.96 15.93
CA ILE A 253 -5.27 -11.21 15.38
C ILE A 253 -6.20 -12.41 15.65
N ASP A 254 -6.86 -12.46 16.82
CA ASP A 254 -7.76 -13.55 17.23
C ASP A 254 -9.11 -13.50 16.46
#